data_a358a42592dbd8e41dfb951bc651b812
#
_entry.id   a358a42592dbd8e41dfb951bc651b812
#
_cell.length_a   1.000
_cell.length_b   1.000
_cell.length_c   1.000
_cell.angle_alpha   90.00
_cell.angle_beta   90.00
_cell.angle_gamma   90.00
#
_symmetry.space_group_name_H-M   'P 1'
#
loop_
_entity.id
_entity.type
_entity.pdbx_description
1 polymer ?
#
loop_
_entity_poly.entity_id
_entity_poly.type
_entity_poly.pdbx_seq_one_letter_code
_entity_poly.pdbx_strand_id
1 'polypeptide(L)'
;MVDLVEKITYYFGVQSSQFVNRVQVALNLKSIDYEFIRNESSKRRLLLQSNPAHKSIRVLLHGDKPILNGGIIVRHLSIDDFSSDGPSIRPSDPYDRAIARFRAADIDEKWLTFFRELPTATDEESQSGLVERILRGLIYFEEVFVKV
;
A
#
# COMPACT_ATOMS: atom_id res chain seq x y z
N MET A 1 -0.66 -28.90 14.94
CA MET A 1 -1.40 -27.71 14.50
C MET A 1 -0.51 -26.54 14.85
N VAL A 2 0.27 -26.08 13.88
CA VAL A 2 1.25 -25.02 14.10
C VAL A 2 0.44 -23.73 14.25
N ASP A 3 0.68 -23.03 15.34
CA ASP A 3 0.10 -21.70 15.64
C ASP A 3 0.61 -20.72 14.58
N LEU A 4 -0.11 -20.61 13.46
CA LEU A 4 0.27 -19.82 12.29
C LEU A 4 -0.04 -18.32 12.46
N VAL A 5 -0.37 -17.87 13.64
CA VAL A 5 -0.40 -16.46 13.97
C VAL A 5 1.00 -16.02 14.39
N GLU A 6 1.97 -16.09 13.46
CA GLU A 6 3.22 -15.37 13.64
C GLU A 6 2.87 -13.88 13.68
N LYS A 7 2.95 -13.32 14.85
CA LYS A 7 2.59 -11.94 15.18
C LYS A 7 3.39 -11.01 14.28
N ILE A 8 2.70 -10.23 13.45
CA ILE A 8 3.34 -9.14 12.71
C ILE A 8 3.91 -8.19 13.74
N THR A 9 5.23 -8.05 13.74
CA THR A 9 5.90 -7.35 14.81
C THR A 9 6.10 -5.87 14.49
N TYR A 10 6.50 -5.54 13.26
CA TYR A 10 6.88 -4.17 12.92
C TYR A 10 6.48 -3.77 11.50
N TYR A 11 6.02 -2.53 11.36
CA TYR A 11 5.85 -1.90 10.06
C TYR A 11 6.63 -0.59 9.98
N PHE A 12 7.59 -0.53 9.05
CA PHE A 12 8.45 0.64 8.85
C PHE A 12 7.92 1.52 7.73
N GLY A 13 7.83 2.82 7.98
CA GLY A 13 7.37 3.74 6.96
C GLY A 13 7.47 5.21 7.31
N VAL A 14 7.12 6.05 6.35
CA VAL A 14 6.95 7.50 6.52
C VAL A 14 5.46 7.80 6.65
N GLN A 15 5.05 8.42 7.73
CA GLN A 15 3.64 8.61 8.08
C GLN A 15 2.80 9.36 7.02
N SER A 16 3.42 10.25 6.25
CA SER A 16 2.76 11.02 5.18
C SER A 16 2.67 10.28 3.83
N SER A 17 3.14 9.04 3.77
CA SER A 17 3.15 8.28 2.52
C SER A 17 1.83 7.55 2.30
N GLN A 18 1.15 7.81 1.18
CA GLN A 18 -0.06 7.08 0.77
C GLN A 18 0.17 5.56 0.68
N PHE A 19 1.38 5.15 0.33
CA PHE A 19 1.75 3.72 0.28
C PHE A 19 1.87 3.09 1.67
N VAL A 20 2.19 3.89 2.69
CA VAL A 20 2.19 3.47 4.09
C VAL A 20 0.77 3.37 4.59
N ASN A 21 -0.06 4.38 4.32
CA ASN A 21 -1.45 4.41 4.75
C ASN A 21 -2.25 3.21 4.24
N ARG A 22 -2.06 2.78 2.98
CA ARG A 22 -2.78 1.59 2.46
C ARG A 22 -2.47 0.31 3.24
N VAL A 23 -1.22 0.13 3.68
CA VAL A 23 -0.83 -1.03 4.50
C VAL A 23 -1.42 -0.93 5.89
N GLN A 24 -1.41 0.25 6.50
CA GLN A 24 -2.03 0.47 7.82
C GLN A 24 -3.54 0.21 7.77
N VAL A 25 -4.22 0.66 6.72
CA VAL A 25 -5.65 0.35 6.51
C VAL A 25 -5.87 -1.16 6.42
N ALA A 26 -5.04 -1.87 5.65
CA ALA A 26 -5.16 -3.32 5.51
C ALA A 26 -4.92 -4.06 6.84
N LEU A 27 -3.89 -3.67 7.60
CA LEU A 27 -3.60 -4.22 8.93
C LEU A 27 -4.76 -3.99 9.90
N ASN A 28 -5.30 -2.78 9.93
CA ASN A 28 -6.42 -2.43 10.79
C ASN A 28 -7.70 -3.19 10.41
N LEU A 29 -8.02 -3.29 9.11
CA LEU A 29 -9.18 -4.07 8.63
C LEU A 29 -9.07 -5.55 9.00
N LYS A 30 -7.86 -6.07 9.04
CA LYS A 30 -7.57 -7.45 9.44
C LYS A 30 -7.42 -7.63 10.95
N SER A 31 -7.61 -6.60 11.74
CA SER A 31 -7.42 -6.62 13.20
C SER A 31 -6.05 -7.18 13.62
N ILE A 32 -5.01 -6.86 12.84
CA ILE A 32 -3.65 -7.32 13.08
C ILE A 32 -2.92 -6.27 13.91
N ASP A 33 -2.44 -6.67 15.08
CA ASP A 33 -1.61 -5.82 15.92
C ASP A 33 -0.22 -5.63 15.33
N TYR A 34 0.22 -4.39 15.24
CA TYR A 34 1.55 -4.04 14.74
C TYR A 34 2.12 -2.81 15.44
N GLU A 35 3.43 -2.74 15.53
CA GLU A 35 4.15 -1.53 15.93
C GLU A 35 4.58 -0.75 14.69
N PHE A 36 4.07 0.47 14.54
CA PHE A 36 4.49 1.36 13.46
C PHE A 36 5.79 2.07 13.83
N ILE A 37 6.85 1.81 13.08
CA ILE A 37 8.15 2.43 13.27
C ILE A 37 8.35 3.51 12.22
N ARG A 38 8.35 4.75 12.68
CA ARG A 38 8.77 5.89 11.88
C ARG A 38 10.26 5.77 11.60
N ASN A 39 10.73 6.40 10.52
CA ASN A 39 12.12 6.38 10.11
C ASN A 39 13.03 7.08 11.15
N GLU A 40 13.13 6.52 12.33
CA GLU A 40 14.00 6.98 13.42
C GLU A 40 15.36 6.30 13.32
N SER A 41 16.39 7.09 13.54
CA SER A 41 17.79 6.65 13.45
C SER A 41 18.11 5.44 14.36
N SER A 42 17.43 5.32 15.49
CA SER A 42 17.65 4.25 16.47
C SER A 42 17.25 2.86 15.97
N LYS A 43 16.21 2.78 15.13
CA LYS A 43 15.70 1.50 14.56
C LYS A 43 16.14 1.28 13.11
N ARG A 44 16.92 2.21 12.54
CA ARG A 44 17.47 2.10 11.18
C ARG A 44 18.32 0.84 10.98
N ARG A 45 18.98 0.38 12.03
CA ARG A 45 19.79 -0.85 11.98
C ARG A 45 18.92 -2.08 11.71
N LEU A 46 17.75 -2.19 12.35
CA LEU A 46 16.79 -3.27 12.09
C LEU A 46 16.29 -3.23 10.64
N LEU A 47 15.97 -2.05 10.14
CA LEU A 47 15.56 -1.86 8.75
C LEU A 47 16.65 -2.31 7.76
N LEU A 48 17.90 -1.93 8.01
CA LEU A 48 19.03 -2.30 7.15
C LEU A 48 19.34 -3.79 7.20
N GLN A 49 19.18 -4.42 8.35
CA GLN A 49 19.31 -5.88 8.50
C GLN A 49 18.20 -6.63 7.78
N SER A 50 16.98 -6.11 7.84
CA SER A 50 15.81 -6.72 7.20
C SER A 50 15.77 -6.54 5.68
N ASN A 51 16.44 -5.49 5.17
CA ASN A 51 16.46 -5.20 3.73
C ASN A 51 17.80 -4.61 3.28
N PRO A 52 18.87 -5.40 3.25
CA PRO A 52 20.20 -4.93 2.90
C PRO A 52 20.32 -4.50 1.42
N ALA A 53 19.51 -5.09 0.53
CA ALA A 53 19.62 -4.85 -0.91
C ALA A 53 18.98 -3.52 -1.36
N HIS A 54 17.80 -3.18 -0.83
CA HIS A 54 17.03 -2.04 -1.35
C HIS A 54 16.95 -0.84 -0.42
N LYS A 55 17.33 -0.98 0.85
CA LYS A 55 17.28 0.09 1.88
C LYS A 55 15.95 0.86 1.88
N SER A 56 14.87 0.20 1.42
CA SER A 56 13.55 0.79 1.26
C SER A 56 12.87 0.95 2.61
N ILE A 57 12.16 2.06 2.79
CA ILE A 57 11.53 2.45 4.06
C ILE A 57 10.21 1.70 4.29
N ARG A 58 9.70 0.96 3.30
CA ARG A 58 8.39 0.29 3.36
C ARG A 58 8.58 -1.21 3.54
N VAL A 59 8.78 -1.61 4.79
CA VAL A 59 9.01 -3.00 5.15
C VAL A 59 8.04 -3.41 6.24
N LEU A 60 7.34 -4.52 6.01
CA LEU A 60 6.58 -5.23 7.02
C LEU A 60 7.41 -6.43 7.48
N LEU A 61 7.68 -6.54 8.77
CA LEU A 61 8.26 -7.74 9.35
C LEU A 61 7.12 -8.65 9.84
N HIS A 62 6.97 -9.79 9.18
CA HIS A 62 6.09 -10.86 9.61
C HIS A 62 6.92 -11.92 10.32
N GLY A 63 6.90 -11.87 11.67
CA GLY A 63 7.94 -12.54 12.43
C GLY A 63 9.32 -12.00 12.05
N ASP A 64 10.22 -12.90 11.63
CA ASP A 64 11.57 -12.53 11.20
C ASP A 64 11.69 -12.29 9.67
N LYS A 65 10.59 -12.42 8.93
CA LYS A 65 10.59 -12.35 7.46
C LYS A 65 10.21 -10.95 6.96
N PRO A 66 11.09 -10.26 6.23
CA PRO A 66 10.78 -8.97 5.66
C PRO A 66 9.95 -9.09 4.39
N ILE A 67 8.86 -8.34 4.32
CA ILE A 67 8.02 -8.19 3.12
C ILE A 67 8.14 -6.74 2.66
N LEU A 68 8.54 -6.58 1.42
CA LEU A 68 8.85 -5.28 0.82
C LEU A 68 7.74 -4.86 -0.15
N ASN A 69 7.60 -3.56 -0.34
CA ASN A 69 6.62 -2.94 -1.22
C ASN A 69 5.17 -3.00 -0.70
N GLY A 70 4.55 -1.81 -0.58
CA GLY A 70 3.19 -1.68 -0.03
C GLY A 70 2.12 -2.48 -0.77
N GLY A 71 2.20 -2.60 -2.10
CA GLY A 71 1.27 -3.41 -2.88
C GLY A 71 1.42 -4.92 -2.64
N ILE A 72 2.66 -5.39 -2.48
CA ILE A 72 2.95 -6.79 -2.14
C ILE A 72 2.53 -7.08 -0.70
N ILE A 73 2.77 -6.16 0.23
CA ILE A 73 2.34 -6.30 1.63
C ILE A 73 0.82 -6.44 1.70
N VAL A 74 0.05 -5.55 1.04
CA VAL A 74 -1.41 -5.63 1.02
C VAL A 74 -1.88 -6.95 0.40
N ARG A 75 -1.23 -7.41 -0.67
CA ARG A 75 -1.53 -8.73 -1.27
C ARG A 75 -1.25 -9.87 -0.30
N HIS A 76 -0.13 -9.81 0.43
CA HIS A 76 0.21 -10.81 1.45
C HIS A 76 -0.83 -10.84 2.57
N LEU A 77 -1.24 -9.68 3.08
CA LEU A 77 -2.28 -9.55 4.10
C LEU A 77 -3.67 -9.98 3.62
N SER A 78 -3.92 -9.97 2.31
CA SER A 78 -5.20 -10.37 1.71
C SER A 78 -5.29 -11.87 1.39
N ILE A 79 -4.26 -12.66 1.70
CA ILE A 79 -4.32 -14.13 1.60
C ILE A 79 -5.18 -14.65 2.75
N ASP A 80 -6.11 -15.55 2.42
CA ASP A 80 -7.13 -16.04 3.38
C ASP A 80 -6.53 -16.84 4.55
N ASP A 81 -5.30 -17.37 4.39
CA ASP A 81 -4.53 -18.03 5.44
C ASP A 81 -3.97 -17.07 6.49
N PHE A 82 -4.02 -15.77 6.24
CA PHE A 82 -3.76 -14.77 7.26
C PHE A 82 -4.98 -14.72 8.17
N SER A 83 -5.03 -15.65 9.12
CA SER A 83 -6.14 -15.79 10.03
C SER A 83 -6.35 -14.49 10.77
N SER A 84 -7.41 -13.86 10.49
CA SER A 84 -7.87 -12.76 11.27
C SER A 84 -9.38 -12.85 11.33
N ASP A 85 -9.90 -12.45 12.44
CA ASP A 85 -11.33 -12.28 12.63
C ASP A 85 -11.91 -11.12 11.78
N GLY A 86 -11.04 -10.47 11.00
CA GLY A 86 -11.38 -9.33 10.14
C GLY A 86 -11.96 -9.74 8.78
N PRO A 87 -12.68 -8.82 8.10
CA PRO A 87 -13.28 -9.07 6.80
C PRO A 87 -12.22 -9.38 5.73
N SER A 88 -12.62 -10.11 4.70
CA SER A 88 -11.79 -10.24 3.50
C SER A 88 -11.62 -8.88 2.84
N ILE A 89 -10.38 -8.47 2.61
CA ILE A 89 -10.06 -7.24 1.85
C ILE A 89 -9.89 -7.51 0.35
N ARG A 90 -10.19 -8.73 -0.07
CA ARG A 90 -10.08 -9.20 -1.44
C ARG A 90 -11.43 -9.72 -1.91
N PRO A 91 -11.90 -9.35 -3.11
CA PRO A 91 -13.09 -9.95 -3.69
C PRO A 91 -12.97 -11.47 -3.77
N SER A 92 -14.07 -12.18 -3.51
CA SER A 92 -14.13 -13.64 -3.62
C SER A 92 -14.11 -14.10 -5.08
N ASP A 93 -14.75 -13.35 -5.97
CA ASP A 93 -14.77 -13.65 -7.39
C ASP A 93 -13.41 -13.44 -8.05
N PRO A 94 -12.92 -14.37 -8.89
CA PRO A 94 -11.62 -14.25 -9.56
C PRO A 94 -11.53 -13.08 -10.54
N TYR A 95 -12.62 -12.75 -11.25
CA TYR A 95 -12.66 -11.63 -12.18
C TYR A 95 -12.59 -10.30 -11.42
N ASP A 96 -13.39 -10.14 -10.37
CA ASP A 96 -13.38 -8.93 -9.53
C ASP A 96 -12.01 -8.72 -8.88
N ARG A 97 -11.33 -9.80 -8.48
CA ARG A 97 -9.94 -9.74 -8.01
C ARG A 97 -8.97 -9.23 -9.07
N ALA A 98 -9.15 -9.66 -10.31
CA ALA A 98 -8.31 -9.20 -11.42
C ALA A 98 -8.56 -7.71 -11.69
N ILE A 99 -9.80 -7.28 -11.71
CA ILE A 99 -10.18 -5.88 -11.87
C ILE A 99 -9.67 -5.01 -10.73
N ALA A 100 -9.78 -5.45 -9.49
CA ALA A 100 -9.24 -4.72 -8.33
C ALA A 100 -7.72 -4.52 -8.43
N ARG A 101 -6.98 -5.54 -8.88
CA ARG A 101 -5.53 -5.44 -9.11
C ARG A 101 -5.18 -4.49 -10.25
N PHE A 102 -5.93 -4.56 -11.34
CA PHE A 102 -5.76 -3.66 -12.48
C PHE A 102 -5.96 -2.20 -12.06
N ARG A 103 -7.03 -1.91 -11.32
CA ARG A 103 -7.30 -0.55 -10.81
C ARG A 103 -6.20 -0.05 -9.86
N ALA A 104 -5.73 -0.91 -8.96
CA ALA A 104 -4.64 -0.56 -8.06
C ALA A 104 -3.35 -0.24 -8.82
N ALA A 105 -3.01 -1.02 -9.85
CA ALA A 105 -1.86 -0.76 -10.71
C ALA A 105 -2.02 0.55 -11.50
N ASP A 106 -3.20 0.79 -12.07
CA ASP A 106 -3.49 2.01 -12.82
C ASP A 106 -3.36 3.27 -11.96
N ILE A 107 -3.83 3.22 -10.70
CA ILE A 107 -3.62 4.30 -9.73
C ILE A 107 -2.12 4.52 -9.49
N ASP A 108 -1.37 3.47 -9.21
CA ASP A 108 0.04 3.58 -8.81
C ASP A 108 0.96 4.00 -9.97
N GLU A 109 0.71 3.47 -11.15
CA GLU A 109 1.60 3.65 -12.30
C GLU A 109 1.29 4.91 -13.12
N LYS A 110 0.02 5.26 -13.23
CA LYS A 110 -0.42 6.39 -14.06
C LYS A 110 -0.90 7.57 -13.23
N TRP A 111 -1.98 7.38 -12.49
CA TRP A 111 -2.67 8.50 -11.86
C TRP A 111 -1.82 9.22 -10.82
N LEU A 112 -1.13 8.50 -9.93
CA LEU A 112 -0.22 9.10 -8.94
C LEU A 112 0.98 9.79 -9.58
N THR A 113 1.34 9.45 -10.81
CA THR A 113 2.41 10.12 -11.55
C THR A 113 2.05 11.58 -11.82
N PHE A 114 0.81 11.87 -12.18
CA PHE A 114 0.35 13.25 -12.42
C PHE A 114 0.50 14.15 -11.20
N PHE A 115 0.24 13.62 -10.00
CA PHE A 115 0.46 14.37 -8.74
C PHE A 115 1.94 14.65 -8.47
N ARG A 116 2.84 13.78 -8.91
CA ARG A 116 4.29 14.00 -8.76
C ARG A 116 4.84 14.97 -9.79
N GLU A 117 4.26 15.00 -10.96
CA GLU A 117 4.66 15.91 -12.05
C GLU A 117 4.12 17.33 -11.85
N LEU A 118 2.94 17.47 -11.28
CA LEU A 118 2.26 18.76 -11.12
C LEU A 118 3.12 19.85 -10.44
N PRO A 119 3.85 19.59 -9.32
CA PRO A 119 4.71 20.58 -8.70
C PRO A 119 5.95 20.95 -9.51
N THR A 120 6.32 20.15 -10.50
CA THR A 120 7.49 20.34 -11.34
C THR A 120 7.17 20.97 -12.69
N ALA A 121 5.91 21.05 -13.06
CA ALA A 121 5.47 21.72 -14.27
C ALA A 121 5.67 23.24 -14.16
N THR A 122 6.40 23.81 -15.12
CA THR A 122 6.84 25.21 -15.07
C THR A 122 5.98 26.17 -15.88
N ASP A 123 5.17 25.66 -16.80
CA ASP A 123 4.29 26.43 -17.65
C ASP A 123 2.81 26.12 -17.35
N GLU A 124 1.95 27.11 -17.62
CA GLU A 124 0.53 27.05 -17.31
C GLU A 124 -0.22 25.99 -18.12
N GLU A 125 0.20 25.75 -19.36
CA GLU A 125 -0.42 24.74 -20.23
C GLU A 125 -0.17 23.33 -19.68
N SER A 126 1.08 23.02 -19.29
CA SER A 126 1.45 21.74 -18.67
C SER A 126 0.73 21.54 -17.34
N GLN A 127 0.66 22.56 -16.49
CA GLN A 127 -0.07 22.50 -15.22
C GLN A 127 -1.56 22.23 -15.44
N SER A 128 -2.19 22.97 -16.34
CA SER A 128 -3.61 22.79 -16.68
C SER A 128 -3.90 21.40 -17.23
N GLY A 129 -3.05 20.89 -18.12
CA GLY A 129 -3.17 19.54 -18.68
C GLY A 129 -3.05 18.44 -17.63
N LEU A 130 -2.15 18.60 -16.66
CA LEU A 130 -2.02 17.65 -15.55
C LEU A 130 -3.23 17.69 -14.62
N VAL A 131 -3.73 18.86 -14.27
CA VAL A 131 -4.95 19.03 -13.46
C VAL A 131 -6.14 18.38 -14.15
N GLU A 132 -6.32 18.56 -15.44
CA GLU A 132 -7.39 17.91 -16.20
C GLU A 132 -7.31 16.37 -16.13
N ARG A 133 -6.10 15.80 -16.28
CA ARG A 133 -5.89 14.35 -16.18
C ARG A 133 -6.19 13.83 -14.77
N ILE A 134 -5.81 14.58 -13.74
CA ILE A 134 -6.13 14.26 -12.34
C ILE A 134 -7.65 14.25 -12.15
N LEU A 135 -8.35 15.27 -12.60
CA LEU A 135 -9.81 15.37 -12.47
C LEU A 135 -10.55 14.27 -13.23
N ARG A 136 -10.12 13.94 -14.45
CA ARG A 136 -10.68 12.81 -15.21
C ARG A 136 -10.50 11.49 -14.46
N GLY A 137 -9.34 11.27 -13.84
CA GLY A 137 -9.10 10.10 -13.01
C GLY A 137 -10.03 10.03 -11.79
N LEU A 138 -10.28 11.15 -11.12
CA LEU A 138 -11.21 11.23 -9.99
C LEU A 138 -12.65 10.88 -10.42
N ILE A 139 -13.13 11.44 -11.53
CA ILE A 139 -14.46 11.14 -12.07
C ILE A 139 -14.59 9.63 -12.39
N TYR A 140 -13.57 9.07 -13.03
CA TYR A 140 -13.55 7.64 -13.33
C TYR A 140 -13.63 6.78 -12.06
N PHE A 141 -12.85 7.11 -11.02
CA PHE A 141 -12.87 6.37 -9.76
C PHE A 141 -14.20 6.54 -9.03
N GLU A 142 -14.79 7.74 -9.03
CA GLU A 142 -16.11 7.98 -8.45
C GLU A 142 -17.17 7.07 -9.09
N GLU A 143 -17.23 7.02 -10.43
CA GLU A 143 -18.15 6.12 -11.15
C GLU A 143 -17.96 4.64 -10.81
N VAL A 144 -16.71 4.26 -10.57
CA VAL A 144 -16.34 2.88 -10.23
C VAL A 144 -16.76 2.52 -8.82
N PHE A 145 -16.56 3.44 -7.85
CA PHE A 145 -16.86 3.17 -6.44
C PHE A 145 -18.34 3.35 -6.09
N VAL A 146 -19.09 4.13 -6.84
CA VAL A 146 -20.55 4.27 -6.63
C VAL A 146 -21.33 3.03 -7.09
N LYS A 147 -20.75 2.20 -7.97
CA LYS A 147 -21.38 0.98 -8.50
C LYS A 147 -21.11 -0.28 -7.67
N VAL A 148 -20.37 -0.15 -6.57
CA VAL A 148 -20.09 -1.21 -5.61
C VAL A 148 -21.00 -1.00 -4.39
#